data_b205efa53c24a743d5b62727328a4eb1
#
_entry.id   b205efa53c24a743d5b62727328a4eb1
#
_cell.length_a   1.000
_cell.length_b   1.000
_cell.length_c   1.000
_cell.angle_alpha   90.00
_cell.angle_beta   90.00
_cell.angle_gamma   90.00
#
_symmetry.space_group_name_H-M   'P 1'
#
loop_
_entity.id
_entity.type
_entity.pdbx_description
1 polymer ?
#
loop_
_entity_poly.entity_id
_entity_poly.type
_entity_poly.pdbx_seq_one_letter_code
_entity_poly.pdbx_strand_id
1 'polypeptide(L)'
;MSAEMSSSTRTIYVELLDEGTTVARPTQGEALAGDVYRLLPTPEYDPDDEHWEFPPGSVVRVVKEIRDGEEVLVARELVTTNR
;
A
#
# COMPACT_ATOMS: atom_id res chain seq x y z
N MET A 1 9.20 -14.59 -22.76
CA MET A 1 9.06 -14.33 -22.37
C MET A 1 8.75 -13.96 -21.54
N SER A 2 8.64 -13.80 -21.31
CA SER A 2 8.31 -13.34 -20.76
C SER A 2 8.34 -12.89 -19.87
N ALA A 3 8.27 -12.52 -19.69
CA ALA A 3 8.31 -12.07 -18.99
C ALA A 3 8.01 -11.69 -18.18
N GLU A 4 7.70 -11.54 -18.17
CA GLU A 4 7.30 -11.04 -17.50
C GLU A 4 7.15 -11.12 -16.46
N MET A 5 7.37 -11.32 -16.06
CA MET A 5 7.13 -11.29 -15.18
C MET A 5 7.13 -10.73 -14.35
N SER A 6 7.30 -10.55 -14.46
CA SER A 6 7.43 -9.67 -13.88
C SER A 6 6.93 -9.21 -12.78
N SER A 7 7.09 -8.26 -12.35
CA SER A 7 6.64 -7.75 -11.14
C SER A 7 5.18 -7.48 -11.22
N SER A 8 4.45 -8.02 -10.26
CA SER A 8 3.04 -7.73 -10.15
C SER A 8 2.88 -6.58 -9.20
N THR A 9 2.27 -5.51 -9.66
CA THR A 9 1.90 -4.43 -8.77
C THR A 9 0.40 -4.34 -8.74
N ARG A 10 -0.12 -3.87 -7.61
CA ARG A 10 -1.53 -3.64 -7.44
C ARG A 10 -1.73 -2.34 -6.70
N THR A 11 -2.90 -1.76 -6.87
CA THR A 11 -3.23 -0.56 -6.12
C THR A 11 -3.56 -0.94 -4.68
N ILE A 12 -2.84 -0.35 -3.75
CA ILE A 12 -3.03 -0.57 -2.33
C ILE A 12 -3.39 0.77 -1.72
N TYR A 13 -4.38 0.78 -0.85
CA TYR A 13 -4.76 1.99 -0.15
C TYR A 13 -4.07 2.03 1.21
N VAL A 14 -3.48 3.17 1.52
CA VAL A 14 -2.79 3.38 2.79
C VAL A 14 -3.47 4.53 3.49
N GLU A 15 -3.80 4.35 4.76
CA GLU A 15 -4.47 5.40 5.51
C GLU A 15 -3.51 6.52 5.82
N LEU A 16 -4.00 7.74 5.72
CA LEU A 16 -3.23 8.92 6.07
C LEU A 16 -3.51 9.26 7.52
N LEU A 17 -2.44 9.58 8.23
CA LEU A 17 -2.55 10.01 9.62
C LEU A 17 -2.75 11.52 9.65
N ASP A 18 -3.25 12.02 10.77
CA ASP A 18 -3.36 13.46 11.02
C ASP A 18 -4.30 14.18 10.07
N GLU A 19 -5.30 13.47 9.57
CA GLU A 19 -6.22 14.10 8.60
C GLU A 19 -7.57 14.44 9.19
N GLY A 20 -7.81 14.15 10.43
CA GLY A 20 -9.08 14.47 11.05
C GLY A 20 -10.24 13.57 10.64
N THR A 21 -10.20 13.01 9.48
CA THR A 21 -11.16 12.02 9.01
C THR A 21 -10.40 10.88 8.39
N THR A 22 -11.11 9.79 8.15
CA THR A 22 -10.46 8.64 7.53
C THR A 22 -10.22 8.95 6.05
N VAL A 23 -8.97 9.07 5.70
CA VAL A 23 -8.55 9.36 4.33
C VAL A 23 -7.50 8.33 3.96
N ALA A 24 -7.63 7.77 2.77
CA ALA A 24 -6.68 6.78 2.29
C ALA A 24 -6.09 7.23 0.97
N ARG A 25 -4.81 6.92 0.80
CA ARG A 25 -4.08 7.27 -0.42
C ARG A 25 -3.83 6.02 -1.24
N PRO A 26 -4.27 5.99 -2.50
CA PRO A 26 -3.91 4.85 -3.35
C PRO A 26 -2.46 4.95 -3.79
N THR A 27 -1.75 3.84 -3.69
CA THR A 27 -0.40 3.77 -4.19
C THR A 27 -0.20 2.39 -4.80
N GLN A 28 0.94 2.18 -5.43
CA GLN A 28 1.25 0.88 -5.99
C GLN A 28 1.97 0.05 -4.95
N GLY A 29 1.61 -1.22 -4.88
CA GLY A 29 2.30 -2.16 -4.02
C GLY A 29 2.87 -3.28 -4.86
N GLU A 30 4.08 -3.67 -4.55
CA GLU A 30 4.76 -4.76 -5.24
C GLU A 30 4.44 -6.06 -4.53
N ALA A 31 3.86 -7.01 -5.25
CA ALA A 31 3.47 -8.28 -4.65
C ALA A 31 4.71 -9.08 -4.25
N LEU A 32 4.74 -9.49 -3.01
CA LEU A 32 5.85 -10.29 -2.50
C LEU A 32 5.42 -11.73 -2.28
N ALA A 33 4.34 -11.94 -1.55
CA ALA A 33 3.85 -13.29 -1.29
C ALA A 33 2.44 -13.19 -0.76
N GLY A 34 1.50 -13.92 -1.36
CA GLY A 34 0.13 -13.94 -0.86
C GLY A 34 -0.45 -12.54 -0.79
N ASP A 35 -0.81 -12.13 0.42
CA ASP A 35 -1.39 -10.81 0.64
C ASP A 35 -0.36 -9.82 1.21
N VAL A 36 0.93 -10.09 0.96
CA VAL A 36 2.01 -9.24 1.46
C VAL A 36 2.58 -8.45 0.30
N TYR A 37 2.69 -7.14 0.50
CA TYR A 37 3.14 -6.21 -0.53
C TYR A 37 4.16 -5.23 0.05
N ARG A 38 5.07 -4.79 -0.82
CA ARG A 38 5.94 -3.66 -0.48
C ARG A 38 5.34 -2.42 -1.08
N LEU A 39 5.12 -1.39 -0.26
CA LEU A 39 4.53 -0.15 -0.72
C LEU A 39 5.54 0.68 -1.49
N LEU A 40 5.09 1.26 -2.59
CA LEU A 40 5.90 2.13 -3.41
C LEU A 40 5.39 3.56 -3.23
N PRO A 41 6.26 4.56 -3.40
CA PRO A 41 5.80 5.93 -3.26
C PRO A 41 5.00 6.35 -4.48
N THR A 42 4.07 7.30 -4.26
CA THR A 42 3.43 7.97 -5.38
C THR A 42 4.40 9.00 -5.94
N PRO A 43 4.20 9.42 -7.19
CA PRO A 43 5.10 10.43 -7.77
C PRO A 43 5.15 11.72 -6.98
N GLU A 44 4.08 12.02 -6.26
CA GLU A 44 3.99 13.28 -5.52
C GLU A 44 4.19 13.11 -4.02
N TYR A 45 4.64 11.93 -3.61
CA TYR A 45 4.80 11.67 -2.19
C TYR A 45 5.80 12.63 -1.57
N ASP A 46 5.41 13.24 -0.46
CA ASP A 46 6.24 14.15 0.29
C ASP A 46 6.01 13.85 1.76
N PRO A 47 6.99 13.31 2.48
CA PRO A 47 6.78 12.94 3.88
C PRO A 47 6.47 14.14 4.77
N ASP A 48 6.77 15.35 4.32
CA ASP A 48 6.41 16.53 5.09
C ASP A 48 4.93 16.88 4.93
N ASP A 49 4.31 16.45 3.84
CA ASP A 49 2.92 16.76 3.56
C ASP A 49 1.97 15.62 3.90
N GLU A 50 2.44 14.40 3.78
CA GLU A 50 1.60 13.23 3.97
C GLU A 50 2.23 12.30 4.99
N HIS A 51 1.46 11.93 5.99
CA HIS A 51 1.91 10.96 6.97
C HIS A 51 1.13 9.67 6.73
N TRP A 52 1.73 8.76 6.02
CA TRP A 52 1.12 7.45 5.77
C TRP A 52 1.25 6.60 7.00
N GLU A 53 0.22 5.83 7.30
CA GLU A 53 0.32 4.88 8.40
C GLU A 53 1.48 3.91 8.16
N PHE A 54 1.66 3.51 6.90
CA PHE A 54 2.79 2.68 6.50
C PHE A 54 3.50 3.40 5.36
N PRO A 55 4.65 4.01 5.61
CA PRO A 55 5.30 4.80 4.56
C PRO A 55 5.85 3.94 3.43
N PRO A 56 6.19 4.56 2.30
CA PRO A 56 6.78 3.82 1.18
C PRO A 56 7.98 3.02 1.64
N GLY A 57 8.12 1.82 1.08
CA GLY A 57 9.15 0.89 1.48
C GLY A 57 8.70 -0.09 2.54
N SER A 58 7.58 0.19 3.20
CA SER A 58 7.05 -0.74 4.18
C SER A 58 6.57 -2.02 3.52
N VAL A 59 6.76 -3.13 4.18
CA VAL A 59 6.20 -4.41 3.77
C VAL A 59 4.97 -4.63 4.63
N VAL A 60 3.82 -4.76 3.99
CA VAL A 60 2.54 -4.78 4.69
C VAL A 60 1.70 -5.96 4.23
N ARG A 61 0.80 -6.37 5.12
CA ARG A 61 -0.27 -7.30 4.76
C ARG A 61 -1.51 -6.49 4.46
N VAL A 62 -2.18 -6.84 3.36
CA VAL A 62 -3.36 -6.13 2.93
C VAL A 62 -4.60 -6.97 3.17
N VAL A 63 -5.74 -6.29 3.28
CA VAL A 63 -7.04 -6.92 3.42
C VAL A 63 -7.94 -6.37 2.35
N LYS A 64 -8.85 -7.19 1.87
CA LYS A 64 -9.87 -6.74 0.93
C LYS A 64 -10.98 -6.05 1.69
N GLU A 65 -11.35 -4.87 1.24
CA GLU A 65 -12.45 -4.12 1.82
C GLU A 65 -13.31 -3.59 0.69
N ILE A 66 -14.58 -3.39 1.00
CA ILE A 66 -15.50 -2.81 0.03
C ILE A 66 -15.64 -1.33 0.36
N ARG A 67 -15.32 -0.49 -0.61
CA ARG A 67 -15.45 0.96 -0.46
C ARG A 67 -16.18 1.50 -1.67
N ASP A 68 -17.25 2.20 -1.43
CA ASP A 68 -18.06 2.79 -2.51
C ASP A 68 -18.46 1.73 -3.54
N GLY A 69 -18.74 0.51 -3.06
CA GLY A 69 -19.17 -0.56 -3.93
C GLY A 69 -18.06 -1.27 -4.67
N GLU A 70 -16.81 -0.91 -4.40
CA GLU A 70 -15.68 -1.54 -5.07
C GLU A 70 -14.78 -2.25 -4.08
N GLU A 71 -14.24 -3.37 -4.53
CA GLU A 71 -13.31 -4.13 -3.73
C GLU A 71 -11.92 -3.52 -3.86
N VAL A 72 -11.34 -3.13 -2.73
CA VAL A 72 -10.02 -2.51 -2.72
C VAL A 72 -9.13 -3.23 -1.72
N LEU A 73 -7.84 -3.11 -1.90
CA LEU A 73 -6.86 -3.67 -0.99
C LEU A 73 -6.36 -2.55 -0.08
N VAL A 74 -6.38 -2.80 1.21
CA VAL A 74 -6.00 -1.79 2.18
C VAL A 74 -4.90 -2.35 3.07
N ALA A 75 -3.82 -1.58 3.24
CA ALA A 75 -2.72 -1.97 4.11
C ALA A 75 -3.21 -1.90 5.56
N ARG A 76 -3.08 -3.01 6.28
CA ARG A 76 -3.61 -3.08 7.64
C ARG A 76 -2.60 -3.52 8.67
N GLU A 77 -1.52 -4.15 8.25
CA GLU A 77 -0.57 -4.70 9.21
C GLU A 77 0.84 -4.58 8.67
N LEU A 78 1.75 -4.13 9.50
CA LEU A 78 3.15 -4.07 9.11
C LEU A 78 3.77 -5.46 9.28
N VAL A 79 4.38 -5.95 8.23
CA VAL A 79 5.12 -7.21 8.29
C VAL A 79 6.58 -6.87 8.48
N THR A 80 7.10 -7.14 9.64
CA THR A 80 8.48 -6.79 9.94
C THR A 80 9.38 -7.80 9.29
N THR A 81 10.26 -7.30 8.54
CA THR A 81 11.23 -8.16 7.98
C THR A 81 12.48 -7.96 8.73
N ASN A 82 12.97 -8.06 9.35
CA ASN A 82 14.10 -7.67 9.98
C ASN A 82 15.25 -8.31 9.72
N ARG A 83 15.51 -8.16 9.60
CA ARG A 83 16.27 -8.51 9.40
C ARG A 83 16.74 -8.77 9.59
#